data_9e6133e5b9894bce546be0018e05bdaa
#
_entry.id   9e6133e5b9894bce546be0018e05bdaa
#
_cell.length_a   1.000
_cell.length_b   1.000
_cell.length_c   1.000
_cell.angle_alpha   90.00
_cell.angle_beta   90.00
_cell.angle_gamma   90.00
#
_symmetry.space_group_name_H-M   'P 1'
#
loop_
_entity.id
_entity.type
_entity.pdbx_description
1 polymer ?
#
loop_
_entity_poly.entity_id
_entity_poly.type
_entity_poly.pdbx_seq_one_letter_code
_entity_poly.pdbx_strand_id
1 'polypeptide(L)'
;MDVPVTNMLTAAEEALNQTFLSDGYLVVPVENQAGLDRIRDCVAELAASHLKIDLPNDRQAFLDGLHQHVDVPGLNDMRLAVINGMNQQPWLRATYFSLVRSVLDQVVGNELVMQRRINLSIQLPEDSSSLLPVHADTWSGDSPFEVVVWLPLVDCFNSKSMY
;
A
#
# COMPACT_ATOMS: atom_id res chain seq x y z
N MET A 1 15.22 19.99 -41.35
CA MET A 1 15.51 20.75 -40.12
C MET A 1 15.01 19.89 -38.98
N ASP A 2 15.90 19.21 -38.30
CA ASP A 2 15.54 18.47 -37.08
C ASP A 2 15.27 19.52 -36.00
N VAL A 3 14.02 19.63 -35.58
CA VAL A 3 13.68 20.41 -34.40
C VAL A 3 14.25 19.60 -33.21
N PRO A 4 15.13 20.18 -32.40
CA PRO A 4 15.64 19.44 -31.23
C PRO A 4 14.44 19.13 -30.32
N VAL A 5 14.19 17.84 -30.08
CA VAL A 5 13.23 17.40 -29.08
C VAL A 5 13.80 17.86 -27.73
N THR A 6 13.29 18.95 -27.22
CA THR A 6 13.64 19.40 -25.87
C THR A 6 13.11 18.32 -24.91
N ASN A 7 14.01 17.55 -24.33
CA ASN A 7 13.62 16.61 -23.28
C ASN A 7 13.03 17.42 -22.12
N MET A 8 11.74 17.23 -21.86
CA MET A 8 11.01 17.95 -20.82
C MET A 8 11.23 17.32 -19.43
N LEU A 9 11.83 16.12 -19.40
CA LEU A 9 12.12 15.40 -18.16
C LEU A 9 13.53 15.73 -17.67
N THR A 10 13.67 15.80 -16.36
CA THR A 10 14.99 15.82 -15.72
C THR A 10 15.67 14.45 -15.86
N ALA A 11 16.98 14.38 -15.70
CA ALA A 11 17.71 13.10 -15.74
C ALA A 11 17.22 12.10 -14.67
N ALA A 12 16.78 12.59 -13.50
CA ALA A 12 16.22 11.76 -12.44
C ALA A 12 14.87 11.16 -12.84
N GLU A 13 13.99 11.96 -13.44
CA GLU A 13 12.68 11.50 -13.93
C GLU A 13 12.85 10.49 -15.07
N GLU A 14 13.81 10.74 -15.98
CA GLU A 14 14.11 9.79 -17.05
C GLU A 14 14.62 8.46 -16.52
N ALA A 15 15.54 8.46 -15.52
CA ALA A 15 16.05 7.27 -14.89
C ALA A 15 14.93 6.48 -14.17
N LEU A 16 14.03 7.16 -13.45
CA LEU A 16 12.89 6.54 -12.78
C LEU A 16 11.95 5.86 -13.78
N ASN A 17 11.63 6.56 -14.88
CA ASN A 17 10.79 6.01 -15.95
C ASN A 17 11.44 4.78 -16.61
N GLN A 18 12.74 4.83 -16.88
CA GLN A 18 13.46 3.69 -17.45
C GLN A 18 13.45 2.47 -16.50
N THR A 19 13.66 2.70 -15.20
CA THR A 19 13.56 1.63 -14.18
C THR A 19 12.16 1.02 -14.19
N PHE A 20 11.11 1.86 -14.16
CA PHE A 20 9.74 1.36 -14.18
C PHE A 20 9.42 0.55 -15.43
N LEU A 21 9.87 1.01 -16.60
CA LEU A 21 9.64 0.31 -17.87
C LEU A 21 10.42 -1.00 -17.98
N SER A 22 11.62 -1.10 -17.37
CA SER A 22 12.44 -2.31 -17.41
C SER A 22 11.99 -3.36 -16.39
N ASP A 23 11.67 -2.93 -15.18
CA ASP A 23 11.46 -3.81 -14.03
C ASP A 23 9.97 -4.08 -13.75
N GLY A 24 9.10 -3.18 -14.21
CA GLY A 24 7.64 -3.25 -13.97
C GLY A 24 7.23 -2.76 -12.58
N TYR A 25 8.17 -2.34 -11.74
CA TYR A 25 7.90 -1.81 -10.41
C TYR A 25 8.95 -0.78 -9.97
N LEU A 26 8.61 -0.03 -8.92
CA LEU A 26 9.52 0.89 -8.24
C LEU A 26 9.43 0.70 -6.73
N VAL A 27 10.56 0.79 -6.05
CA VAL A 27 10.62 0.89 -4.59
C VAL A 27 11.14 2.28 -4.24
N VAL A 28 10.28 3.09 -3.64
CA VAL A 28 10.57 4.50 -3.38
C VAL A 28 10.30 4.88 -1.92
N PRO A 29 11.03 5.84 -1.35
CA PRO A 29 10.71 6.37 -0.04
C PRO A 29 9.33 7.02 0.00
N VAL A 30 8.66 6.93 1.16
CA VAL A 30 7.40 7.63 1.40
C VAL A 30 7.65 9.14 1.47
N GLU A 31 6.91 9.92 0.69
CA GLU A 31 7.05 11.39 0.65
C GLU A 31 6.44 12.09 1.89
N ASN A 32 5.34 11.53 2.40
CA ASN A 32 4.60 12.07 3.55
C ASN A 32 4.66 11.11 4.74
N GLN A 33 5.73 11.18 5.52
CA GLN A 33 5.93 10.32 6.69
C GLN A 33 4.81 10.48 7.73
N ALA A 34 4.36 11.71 8.00
CA ALA A 34 3.25 11.95 8.92
C ALA A 34 1.94 11.31 8.44
N GLY A 35 1.74 11.24 7.12
CA GLY A 35 0.63 10.53 6.51
C GLY A 35 0.71 9.02 6.72
N LEU A 36 1.89 8.44 6.57
CA LEU A 36 2.13 7.02 6.87
C LEU A 36 1.85 6.71 8.34
N ASP A 37 2.38 7.51 9.26
CA ASP A 37 2.19 7.32 10.69
C ASP A 37 0.71 7.41 11.07
N ARG A 38 -0.03 8.37 10.48
CA ARG A 38 -1.47 8.50 10.68
C ARG A 38 -2.26 7.28 10.19
N ILE A 39 -1.88 6.70 9.05
CA ILE A 39 -2.52 5.49 8.53
C ILE A 39 -2.20 4.30 9.45
N ARG A 40 -0.95 4.17 9.88
CA ARG A 40 -0.51 3.11 10.81
C ARG A 40 -1.27 3.19 12.14
N ASP A 41 -1.38 4.39 12.73
CA ASP A 41 -2.15 4.61 13.95
C ASP A 41 -3.61 4.20 13.79
N CYS A 42 -4.26 4.62 12.72
CA CYS A 42 -5.65 4.28 12.43
C CYS A 42 -5.86 2.76 12.32
N VAL A 43 -4.98 2.06 11.60
CA VAL A 43 -5.06 0.60 11.46
C VAL A 43 -4.85 -0.08 12.80
N ALA A 44 -3.87 0.36 13.60
CA ALA A 44 -3.60 -0.18 14.92
C ALA A 44 -4.76 0.04 15.90
N GLU A 45 -5.36 1.24 15.92
CA GLU A 45 -6.53 1.58 16.73
C GLU A 45 -7.74 0.69 16.40
N LEU A 46 -8.02 0.51 15.11
CA LEU A 46 -9.13 -0.34 14.66
C LEU A 46 -8.90 -1.81 15.00
N ALA A 47 -7.67 -2.30 14.84
CA ALA A 47 -7.31 -3.67 15.19
C ALA A 47 -7.43 -3.90 16.72
N ALA A 48 -6.85 -3.03 17.54
CA ALA A 48 -6.94 -3.12 19.00
C ALA A 48 -8.39 -3.04 19.50
N SER A 49 -9.20 -2.15 18.92
CA SER A 49 -10.62 -2.04 19.23
C SER A 49 -11.39 -3.32 18.90
N HIS A 50 -11.14 -3.93 17.73
CA HIS A 50 -11.76 -5.20 17.35
C HIS A 50 -11.37 -6.34 18.30
N LEU A 51 -10.09 -6.41 18.65
CA LEU A 51 -9.53 -7.41 19.57
C LEU A 51 -9.89 -7.14 21.04
N LYS A 52 -10.47 -5.98 21.36
CA LYS A 52 -10.83 -5.54 22.72
C LYS A 52 -9.63 -5.52 23.67
N ILE A 53 -8.51 -5.05 23.19
CA ILE A 53 -7.28 -4.84 23.96
C ILE A 53 -6.91 -3.36 24.02
N ASP A 54 -6.13 -3.00 25.03
CA ASP A 54 -5.56 -1.65 25.11
C ASP A 54 -4.58 -1.44 23.95
N LEU A 55 -4.64 -0.25 23.36
CA LEU A 55 -3.79 0.09 22.22
C LEU A 55 -2.32 0.25 22.66
N PRO A 56 -1.41 -0.63 22.22
CA PRO A 56 0.01 -0.54 22.59
C PRO A 56 0.65 0.77 22.08
N ASN A 57 1.64 1.29 22.81
CA ASN A 57 2.34 2.53 22.42
C ASN A 57 3.14 2.38 21.12
N ASP A 58 3.80 1.25 20.94
CA ASP A 58 4.52 0.93 19.71
C ASP A 58 3.56 0.28 18.70
N ARG A 59 3.03 1.11 17.81
CA ARG A 59 2.07 0.71 16.76
C ARG A 59 2.66 -0.26 15.76
N GLN A 60 3.93 -0.02 15.39
CA GLN A 60 4.60 -0.88 14.40
C GLN A 60 4.86 -2.27 14.98
N ALA A 61 5.40 -2.35 16.18
CA ALA A 61 5.59 -3.63 16.87
C ALA A 61 4.27 -4.37 17.12
N PHE A 62 3.19 -3.65 17.45
CA PHE A 62 1.86 -4.23 17.59
C PHE A 62 1.36 -4.84 16.28
N LEU A 63 1.43 -4.10 15.17
CA LEU A 63 1.00 -4.60 13.87
C LEU A 63 1.87 -5.77 13.38
N ASP A 64 3.17 -5.75 13.65
CA ASP A 64 4.08 -6.86 13.34
C ASP A 64 3.76 -8.12 14.19
N GLY A 65 3.31 -7.91 15.41
CA GLY A 65 2.93 -8.96 16.35
C GLY A 65 1.46 -9.39 16.31
N LEU A 66 0.65 -9.01 15.34
CA LEU A 66 -0.79 -9.31 15.28
C LEU A 66 -1.11 -10.80 15.41
N HIS A 67 -0.24 -11.68 14.93
CA HIS A 67 -0.37 -13.13 15.05
C HIS A 67 -0.39 -13.65 16.50
N GLN A 68 0.01 -12.83 17.48
CA GLN A 68 -0.06 -13.15 18.91
C GLN A 68 -1.44 -12.85 19.49
N HIS A 69 -2.29 -12.12 18.77
CA HIS A 69 -3.59 -11.63 19.24
C HIS A 69 -4.77 -12.18 18.44
N VAL A 70 -4.54 -12.70 17.25
CA VAL A 70 -5.59 -13.25 16.38
C VAL A 70 -5.09 -14.53 15.73
N ASP A 71 -5.97 -15.50 15.65
CA ASP A 71 -5.74 -16.76 14.93
C ASP A 71 -6.30 -16.68 13.49
N VAL A 72 -6.02 -17.70 12.68
CA VAL A 72 -6.48 -17.78 11.28
C VAL A 72 -8.01 -17.67 11.16
N PRO A 73 -8.83 -18.35 11.99
CA PRO A 73 -10.29 -18.18 11.96
C PRO A 73 -10.76 -16.75 12.22
N GLY A 74 -10.16 -16.05 13.19
CA GLY A 74 -10.53 -14.67 13.55
C GLY A 74 -9.97 -13.60 12.61
N LEU A 75 -8.94 -13.94 11.82
CA LEU A 75 -8.23 -12.99 10.97
C LEU A 75 -9.14 -12.27 9.97
N ASN A 76 -10.03 -12.99 9.32
CA ASN A 76 -10.89 -12.41 8.29
C ASN A 76 -11.86 -11.37 8.87
N ASP A 77 -12.44 -11.66 10.02
CA ASP A 77 -13.39 -10.73 10.68
C ASP A 77 -12.66 -9.47 11.13
N MET A 78 -11.47 -9.60 11.72
CA MET A 78 -10.62 -8.47 12.09
C MET A 78 -10.23 -7.65 10.85
N ARG A 79 -9.74 -8.28 9.80
CA ARG A 79 -9.34 -7.62 8.54
C ARG A 79 -10.51 -6.83 7.96
N LEU A 80 -11.70 -7.41 7.87
CA LEU A 80 -12.89 -6.72 7.37
C LEU A 80 -13.30 -5.53 8.25
N ALA A 81 -13.23 -5.69 9.57
CA ALA A 81 -13.51 -4.59 10.49
C ALA A 81 -12.53 -3.43 10.29
N VAL A 82 -11.23 -3.71 10.19
CA VAL A 82 -10.20 -2.70 9.96
C VAL A 82 -10.38 -2.05 8.59
N ILE A 83 -10.55 -2.82 7.51
CA ILE A 83 -10.77 -2.27 6.16
C ILE A 83 -12.01 -1.36 6.14
N ASN A 84 -13.11 -1.77 6.75
CA ASN A 84 -14.31 -0.95 6.78
C ASN A 84 -14.09 0.33 7.59
N GLY A 85 -13.48 0.24 8.77
CA GLY A 85 -13.22 1.39 9.63
C GLY A 85 -12.26 2.41 9.01
N MET A 86 -11.16 1.94 8.40
CA MET A 86 -10.22 2.85 7.75
C MET A 86 -10.84 3.54 6.53
N ASN A 87 -11.63 2.86 5.74
CA ASN A 87 -12.28 3.45 4.55
C ASN A 87 -13.45 4.40 4.88
N GLN A 88 -13.91 4.44 6.12
CA GLN A 88 -14.83 5.48 6.60
C GLN A 88 -14.12 6.79 6.93
N GLN A 89 -12.80 6.79 7.01
CA GLN A 89 -12.03 8.01 7.31
C GLN A 89 -11.98 8.93 6.09
N PRO A 90 -12.55 10.15 6.16
CA PRO A 90 -12.62 11.05 5.01
C PRO A 90 -11.25 11.52 4.52
N TRP A 91 -10.24 11.46 5.39
CA TRP A 91 -8.86 11.85 5.07
C TRP A 91 -8.03 10.75 4.41
N LEU A 92 -8.43 9.47 4.52
CA LEU A 92 -7.59 8.33 4.15
C LEU A 92 -7.10 8.40 2.70
N ARG A 93 -8.00 8.58 1.75
CA ARG A 93 -7.64 8.55 0.31
C ARG A 93 -6.67 9.67 -0.06
N ALA A 94 -6.92 10.89 0.41
CA ALA A 94 -6.03 12.02 0.14
C ALA A 94 -4.65 11.83 0.78
N THR A 95 -4.61 11.31 2.01
CA THR A 95 -3.37 10.98 2.71
C THR A 95 -2.62 9.87 1.98
N TYR A 96 -3.29 8.78 1.60
CA TYR A 96 -2.67 7.67 0.89
C TYR A 96 -2.05 8.13 -0.44
N PHE A 97 -2.77 8.92 -1.22
CA PHE A 97 -2.26 9.52 -2.46
C PHE A 97 -1.01 10.37 -2.22
N SER A 98 -1.00 11.16 -1.13
CA SER A 98 0.14 12.04 -0.81
C SER A 98 1.43 11.31 -0.41
N LEU A 99 1.38 9.98 -0.18
CA LEU A 99 2.56 9.20 0.20
C LEU A 99 3.54 9.00 -0.96
N VAL A 100 3.06 9.09 -2.21
CA VAL A 100 3.83 8.74 -3.41
C VAL A 100 3.41 9.59 -4.62
N ARG A 101 2.88 10.78 -4.35
CA ARG A 101 2.24 11.62 -5.36
C ARG A 101 3.17 11.96 -6.53
N SER A 102 4.41 12.38 -6.27
CA SER A 102 5.33 12.81 -7.33
C SER A 102 5.66 11.67 -8.30
N VAL A 103 5.78 10.44 -7.76
CA VAL A 103 6.02 9.25 -8.58
C VAL A 103 4.78 8.89 -9.41
N LEU A 104 3.58 8.97 -8.83
CA LEU A 104 2.34 8.73 -9.58
C LEU A 104 2.11 9.76 -10.67
N ASP A 105 2.32 11.04 -10.37
CA ASP A 105 2.19 12.13 -11.36
C ASP A 105 3.16 11.89 -12.55
N GLN A 106 4.31 11.27 -12.31
CA GLN A 106 5.30 10.97 -13.34
C GLN A 106 4.98 9.68 -14.12
N VAL A 107 4.59 8.59 -13.43
CA VAL A 107 4.39 7.27 -14.06
C VAL A 107 3.02 7.18 -14.73
N VAL A 108 1.98 7.72 -14.09
CA VAL A 108 0.58 7.65 -14.54
C VAL A 108 0.15 8.97 -15.22
N GLY A 109 0.73 10.08 -14.80
CA GLY A 109 0.32 11.42 -15.18
C GLY A 109 -0.63 12.05 -14.17
N ASN A 110 -0.97 13.31 -14.38
CA ASN A 110 -1.79 14.11 -13.47
C ASN A 110 -3.32 13.91 -13.67
N GLU A 111 -3.73 13.20 -14.71
CA GLU A 111 -5.13 12.83 -14.97
C GLU A 111 -5.36 11.39 -14.56
N LEU A 112 -5.42 11.14 -13.26
CA LEU A 112 -5.58 9.81 -12.69
C LEU A 112 -6.86 9.66 -11.87
N VAL A 113 -7.36 8.44 -11.78
CA VAL A 113 -8.50 8.05 -10.97
C VAL A 113 -8.04 7.04 -9.93
N MET A 114 -8.35 7.31 -8.67
CA MET A 114 -8.04 6.41 -7.57
C MET A 114 -9.28 5.60 -7.18
N GLN A 115 -9.14 4.30 -7.00
CA GLN A 115 -10.22 3.44 -6.49
C GLN A 115 -10.82 3.98 -5.19
N ARG A 116 -12.11 3.70 -4.97
CA ARG A 116 -12.83 4.23 -3.80
C ARG A 116 -12.39 3.59 -2.49
N ARG A 117 -12.02 2.32 -2.52
CA ARG A 117 -11.69 1.52 -1.34
C ARG A 117 -10.21 1.15 -1.35
N ILE A 118 -9.52 1.42 -0.26
CA ILE A 118 -8.16 0.95 -0.03
C ILE A 118 -8.26 -0.40 0.69
N ASN A 119 -7.64 -1.41 0.13
CA ASN A 119 -7.59 -2.73 0.71
C ASN A 119 -6.43 -2.85 1.72
N LEU A 120 -6.53 -3.82 2.62
CA LEU A 120 -5.50 -4.16 3.59
C LEU A 120 -5.26 -5.66 3.55
N SER A 121 -4.03 -6.05 3.31
CA SER A 121 -3.60 -7.43 3.46
C SER A 121 -2.98 -7.63 4.83
N ILE A 122 -3.41 -8.67 5.53
CA ILE A 122 -2.80 -9.13 6.78
C ILE A 122 -2.56 -10.62 6.58
N GLN A 123 -1.30 -11.02 6.75
CA GLN A 123 -0.89 -12.42 6.63
C GLN A 123 -0.26 -12.87 7.94
N LEU A 124 -0.65 -14.03 8.41
CA LEU A 124 -0.09 -14.63 9.63
C LEU A 124 1.08 -15.55 9.27
N PRO A 125 2.04 -15.74 10.21
CA PRO A 125 3.10 -16.73 10.04
C PRO A 125 2.53 -18.13 9.79
N GLU A 126 3.16 -18.88 8.89
CA GLU A 126 2.79 -20.27 8.54
C GLU A 126 1.37 -20.45 8.01
N ASP A 127 0.64 -19.37 7.70
CA ASP A 127 -0.68 -19.40 7.08
C ASP A 127 -0.60 -19.14 5.58
N SER A 128 -1.00 -20.12 4.79
CA SER A 128 -1.11 -19.99 3.33
C SER A 128 -2.52 -19.62 2.84
N SER A 129 -3.52 -19.58 3.73
CA SER A 129 -4.91 -19.35 3.34
C SER A 129 -5.17 -17.93 2.84
N SER A 130 -4.33 -16.97 3.24
CA SER A 130 -4.40 -15.58 2.80
C SER A 130 -3.45 -15.24 1.64
N LEU A 131 -2.69 -16.21 1.14
CA LEU A 131 -1.81 -16.01 0.00
C LEU A 131 -2.64 -16.04 -1.30
N LEU A 132 -2.44 -15.02 -2.11
CA LEU A 132 -2.99 -15.04 -3.46
C LEU A 132 -2.07 -15.84 -4.39
N PRO A 133 -2.62 -16.70 -5.25
CA PRO A 133 -1.81 -17.32 -6.30
C PRO A 133 -1.26 -16.24 -7.25
N VAL A 134 -0.25 -16.59 -8.03
CA VAL A 134 0.24 -15.70 -9.09
C VAL A 134 -0.93 -15.30 -9.99
N HIS A 135 -1.16 -14.01 -10.13
CA HIS A 135 -2.27 -13.43 -10.86
C HIS A 135 -1.86 -12.10 -11.50
N ALA A 136 -2.68 -11.66 -12.42
CA ALA A 136 -2.68 -10.28 -12.88
C ALA A 136 -4.09 -9.70 -12.66
N ASP A 137 -4.17 -8.48 -12.15
CA ASP A 137 -5.45 -7.82 -11.84
C ASP A 137 -6.33 -7.69 -13.08
N THR A 138 -5.72 -7.53 -14.25
CA THR A 138 -6.41 -7.55 -15.55
C THR A 138 -7.18 -8.82 -15.84
N TRP A 139 -6.82 -9.97 -15.24
CA TRP A 139 -7.59 -11.22 -15.38
C TRP A 139 -8.94 -11.16 -14.65
N SER A 140 -9.04 -10.28 -13.66
CA SER A 140 -10.28 -10.02 -12.91
C SER A 140 -11.10 -8.88 -13.49
N GLY A 141 -10.62 -8.25 -14.57
CA GLY A 141 -11.32 -7.18 -15.30
C GLY A 141 -10.85 -5.78 -14.97
N ASP A 142 -9.75 -5.64 -14.21
CA ASP A 142 -9.14 -4.35 -13.93
C ASP A 142 -8.44 -3.77 -15.17
N SER A 143 -8.19 -2.48 -15.16
CA SER A 143 -7.62 -1.76 -16.29
C SER A 143 -6.17 -2.18 -16.53
N PRO A 144 -5.74 -2.40 -17.81
CA PRO A 144 -4.32 -2.62 -18.12
C PRO A 144 -3.46 -1.37 -17.92
N PHE A 145 -4.06 -0.23 -17.62
CA PHE A 145 -3.38 1.02 -17.29
C PHE A 145 -3.36 1.29 -15.79
N GLU A 146 -3.72 0.30 -14.98
CA GLU A 146 -3.69 0.41 -13.53
C GLU A 146 -2.24 0.34 -13.01
N VAL A 147 -1.96 1.17 -12.01
CA VAL A 147 -0.74 1.11 -11.21
C VAL A 147 -1.14 0.86 -9.76
N VAL A 148 -0.62 -0.20 -9.18
CA VAL A 148 -0.87 -0.55 -7.78
C VAL A 148 0.16 0.10 -6.89
N VAL A 149 -0.31 0.85 -5.89
CA VAL A 149 0.55 1.34 -4.80
C VAL A 149 0.43 0.39 -3.62
N TRP A 150 1.54 -0.25 -3.29
CA TRP A 150 1.64 -1.13 -2.13
C TRP A 150 2.39 -0.43 -1.00
N LEU A 151 1.77 -0.32 0.17
CA LEU A 151 2.31 0.37 1.33
C LEU A 151 2.50 -0.61 2.49
N PRO A 152 3.73 -0.96 2.88
CA PRO A 152 3.97 -1.74 4.08
C PRO A 152 3.76 -0.88 5.34
N LEU A 153 3.01 -1.40 6.31
CA LEU A 153 2.81 -0.77 7.63
C LEU A 153 3.79 -1.28 8.68
N VAL A 154 4.53 -2.34 8.35
CA VAL A 154 5.60 -2.95 9.14
C VAL A 154 6.81 -3.18 8.25
N ASP A 155 7.96 -3.51 8.84
CA ASP A 155 9.15 -3.84 8.06
C ASP A 155 8.93 -5.13 7.26
N CYS A 156 9.12 -5.06 5.95
CA CYS A 156 8.93 -6.16 5.02
C CYS A 156 10.28 -6.63 4.49
N PHE A 157 10.58 -7.90 4.73
CA PHE A 157 11.82 -8.54 4.28
C PHE A 157 11.63 -10.06 4.16
N ASN A 158 12.42 -10.72 3.33
CA ASN A 158 12.33 -12.17 3.10
C ASN A 158 10.88 -12.60 2.78
N SER A 159 10.34 -13.56 3.52
CA SER A 159 8.97 -14.08 3.34
C SER A 159 7.85 -13.08 3.70
N LYS A 160 8.17 -11.91 4.28
CA LYS A 160 7.22 -10.82 4.56
C LYS A 160 7.11 -9.80 3.42
N SER A 161 7.78 -10.01 2.29
CA SER A 161 7.76 -9.10 1.15
C SER A 161 6.97 -9.68 -0.03
N MET A 162 6.54 -8.80 -0.93
CA MET A 162 6.07 -9.20 -2.27
C MET A 162 7.26 -9.67 -3.13
N TYR A 163 7.01 -10.61 -4.02
CA TYR A 163 8.00 -11.15 -4.97
C TYR A 163 7.34 -11.44 -6.33
#